data_2d9bf0e82354fbe1e465f5070880a300
#
_entry.id   2d9bf0e82354fbe1e465f5070880a300
#
_cell.length_a   1.000
_cell.length_b   1.000
_cell.length_c   1.000
_cell.angle_alpha   90.00
_cell.angle_beta   90.00
_cell.angle_gamma   90.00
#
_symmetry.space_group_name_H-M   'P 1'
#
loop_
_entity.id
_entity.type
_entity.pdbx_description
1 polymer ?
#
loop_
_entity_poly.entity_id
_entity_poly.type
_entity_poly.pdbx_seq_one_letter_code
_entity_poly.pdbx_strand_id
1 'polypeptide(L)'
;SNTKWNFLDFKPGLVGGHCIGVDPYYLAYKSKKLGYDPKIISSGRKINDSFSKFIANKAIKHSKLIFGTQKLRVLLMGLTFKENCKDFRNSKSIELYEHLIKNKIKVDCYDPIIRVDEIKKKHKIKLIKKLNNNSYNCIILSVAHNNFKKMGYKSIEKLLINRGFI
;
A
#
# COMPACT_ATOMS: atom_id res chain seq x y z
N SER A 1 24.91 0.66 -6.64
CA SER A 1 24.51 1.63 -5.60
C SER A 1 25.45 1.63 -4.41
N ASN A 2 25.87 0.46 -3.92
CA ASN A 2 26.70 0.35 -2.71
C ASN A 2 28.19 0.77 -2.93
N THR A 3 28.54 1.24 -4.10
CA THR A 3 29.92 1.66 -4.43
C THR A 3 30.20 3.13 -4.17
N LYS A 4 29.17 3.93 -3.84
CA LYS A 4 29.31 5.37 -3.57
C LYS A 4 28.88 5.69 -2.14
N TRP A 5 29.77 6.33 -1.39
CA TRP A 5 29.58 6.70 0.01
C TRP A 5 28.38 7.64 0.27
N ASN A 6 28.00 8.44 -0.72
CA ASN A 6 26.89 9.42 -0.65
C ASN A 6 25.59 8.90 -1.30
N PHE A 7 25.52 7.60 -1.65
CA PHE A 7 24.31 7.02 -2.20
C PHE A 7 23.30 6.74 -1.09
N LEU A 8 22.09 7.26 -1.25
CA LEU A 8 20.96 6.93 -0.38
C LEU A 8 20.19 5.76 -1.00
N ASP A 9 20.14 4.64 -0.28
CA ASP A 9 19.50 3.39 -0.75
C ASP A 9 17.97 3.51 -0.72
N PHE A 10 17.41 4.35 -1.60
CA PHE A 10 15.98 4.43 -1.80
C PHE A 10 15.48 3.23 -2.58
N LYS A 11 14.41 2.61 -2.07
CA LYS A 11 13.73 1.48 -2.72
C LYS A 11 12.35 1.91 -3.21
N PRO A 12 11.87 1.36 -4.34
CA PRO A 12 10.50 1.60 -4.80
C PRO A 12 9.49 1.22 -3.72
N GLY A 13 8.44 2.02 -3.58
CA GLY A 13 7.39 1.76 -2.59
C GLY A 13 6.24 2.75 -2.72
N LEU A 14 5.24 2.57 -1.88
CA LEU A 14 4.12 3.49 -1.76
C LEU A 14 4.53 4.69 -0.89
N VAL A 15 4.71 5.85 -1.52
CA VAL A 15 5.10 7.08 -0.81
C VAL A 15 3.88 7.90 -0.46
N GLY A 16 3.60 8.01 0.82
CA GLY A 16 2.51 8.81 1.39
C GLY A 16 3.02 9.83 2.42
N GLY A 17 2.12 10.24 3.31
CA GLY A 17 2.42 11.20 4.38
C GLY A 17 2.13 12.64 4.00
N HIS A 18 2.48 13.57 4.90
CA HIS A 18 2.04 14.96 4.81
C HIS A 18 3.11 15.94 4.26
N CYS A 19 4.38 15.55 4.20
CA CYS A 19 5.43 16.38 3.60
C CYS A 19 5.77 15.90 2.20
N ILE A 20 6.42 14.74 2.05
CA ILE A 20 6.89 14.21 0.75
C ILE A 20 5.71 14.01 -0.23
N GLY A 21 4.53 13.70 0.29
CA GLY A 21 3.31 13.55 -0.51
C GLY A 21 2.70 14.87 -0.98
N VAL A 22 3.04 16.03 -0.38
CA VAL A 22 2.34 17.31 -0.56
C VAL A 22 3.25 18.43 -1.02
N ASP A 23 4.42 18.63 -0.39
CA ASP A 23 5.28 19.79 -0.62
C ASP A 23 5.73 19.96 -2.09
N PRO A 24 6.01 18.86 -2.85
CA PRO A 24 6.33 18.99 -4.27
C PRO A 24 5.23 19.64 -5.11
N TYR A 25 3.96 19.53 -4.69
CA TYR A 25 2.85 20.19 -5.39
C TYR A 25 2.85 21.71 -5.18
N TYR A 26 3.22 22.18 -3.97
CA TYR A 26 3.38 23.61 -3.73
C TYR A 26 4.49 24.20 -4.59
N LEU A 27 5.63 23.49 -4.68
CA LEU A 27 6.73 23.93 -5.55
C LEU A 27 6.32 23.92 -7.04
N ALA A 28 5.63 22.86 -7.49
CA ALA A 28 5.16 22.77 -8.86
C ALA A 28 4.14 23.90 -9.19
N TYR A 29 3.24 24.19 -8.26
CA TYR A 29 2.28 25.28 -8.41
C TYR A 29 2.98 26.64 -8.51
N LYS A 30 3.93 26.93 -7.62
CA LYS A 30 4.70 28.18 -7.65
C LYS A 30 5.52 28.31 -8.93
N SER A 31 6.18 27.25 -9.37
CA SER A 31 6.95 27.24 -10.61
C SER A 31 6.09 27.56 -11.83
N LYS A 32 4.90 26.95 -11.92
CA LYS A 32 3.95 27.23 -13.00
C LYS A 32 3.47 28.68 -13.01
N LYS A 33 3.21 29.27 -11.83
CA LYS A 33 2.85 30.70 -11.72
C LYS A 33 3.96 31.62 -12.22
N LEU A 34 5.22 31.18 -12.15
CA LEU A 34 6.38 31.93 -12.64
C LEU A 34 6.74 31.59 -14.10
N GLY A 35 5.86 30.87 -14.81
CA GLY A 35 6.05 30.51 -16.21
C GLY A 35 6.93 29.28 -16.47
N TYR A 36 7.37 28.56 -15.42
CA TYR A 36 8.19 27.34 -15.56
C TYR A 36 7.37 26.07 -15.30
N ASP A 37 7.37 25.12 -16.23
CA ASP A 37 6.74 23.81 -16.05
C ASP A 37 7.72 22.78 -15.44
N PRO A 38 7.55 22.39 -14.16
CA PRO A 38 8.46 21.47 -13.46
C PRO A 38 8.17 20.01 -13.83
N LYS A 39 8.46 19.61 -15.06
CA LYS A 39 8.11 18.29 -15.63
C LYS A 39 8.61 17.11 -14.80
N ILE A 40 9.84 17.17 -14.30
CA ILE A 40 10.44 16.07 -13.51
C ILE A 40 9.62 15.84 -12.22
N ILE A 41 9.35 16.91 -11.45
CA ILE A 41 8.57 16.86 -10.22
C ILE A 41 7.16 16.33 -10.51
N SER A 42 6.50 16.91 -11.50
CA SER A 42 5.14 16.55 -11.89
C SER A 42 5.04 15.09 -12.36
N SER A 43 6.00 14.60 -13.13
CA SER A 43 6.07 13.21 -13.60
C SER A 43 6.28 12.23 -12.45
N GLY A 44 7.22 12.53 -11.54
CA GLY A 44 7.47 11.72 -10.36
C GLY A 44 6.22 11.61 -9.47
N ARG A 45 5.52 12.73 -9.27
CA ARG A 45 4.24 12.72 -8.51
C ARG A 45 3.17 11.88 -9.21
N LYS A 46 2.98 12.05 -10.52
CA LYS A 46 2.00 11.29 -11.31
C LYS A 46 2.25 9.78 -11.23
N ILE A 47 3.51 9.34 -11.29
CA ILE A 47 3.88 7.93 -11.13
C ILE A 47 3.48 7.44 -9.74
N ASN A 48 3.90 8.15 -8.68
CA ASN A 48 3.56 7.76 -7.31
C ASN A 48 2.05 7.72 -7.06
N ASP A 49 1.29 8.67 -7.60
CA ASP A 49 -0.15 8.74 -7.40
C ASP A 49 -0.90 7.62 -8.15
N SER A 50 -0.35 7.15 -9.27
CA SER A 50 -0.92 6.01 -10.01
C SER A 50 -0.52 4.65 -9.44
N PHE A 51 0.46 4.58 -8.54
CA PHE A 51 1.09 3.32 -8.14
C PHE A 51 0.18 2.42 -7.32
N SER A 52 -0.67 2.97 -6.44
CA SER A 52 -1.69 2.20 -5.70
C SER A 52 -2.65 1.48 -6.64
N LYS A 53 -3.12 2.18 -7.68
CA LYS A 53 -3.98 1.61 -8.73
C LYS A 53 -3.25 0.53 -9.54
N PHE A 54 -1.98 0.76 -9.87
CA PHE A 54 -1.16 -0.22 -10.59
C PHE A 54 -1.03 -1.52 -9.81
N ILE A 55 -0.71 -1.45 -8.49
CA ILE A 55 -0.59 -2.63 -7.64
C ILE A 55 -1.94 -3.36 -7.54
N ALA A 56 -3.04 -2.64 -7.30
CA ALA A 56 -4.37 -3.24 -7.25
C ALA A 56 -4.70 -4.01 -8.53
N ASN A 57 -4.49 -3.39 -9.69
CA ASN A 57 -4.75 -4.01 -10.99
C ASN A 57 -3.86 -5.24 -11.23
N LYS A 58 -2.58 -5.17 -10.86
CA LYS A 58 -1.65 -6.32 -10.94
C LYS A 58 -2.14 -7.48 -10.08
N ALA A 59 -2.46 -7.23 -8.81
CA ALA A 59 -2.98 -8.24 -7.89
C ALA A 59 -4.27 -8.88 -8.41
N ILE A 60 -5.22 -8.08 -8.90
CA ILE A 60 -6.48 -8.56 -9.47
C ILE A 60 -6.23 -9.41 -10.73
N LYS A 61 -5.40 -8.89 -11.66
CA LYS A 61 -5.08 -9.61 -12.90
C LYS A 61 -4.45 -10.96 -12.61
N HIS A 62 -3.46 -10.99 -11.72
CA HIS A 62 -2.77 -12.23 -11.36
C HIS A 62 -3.69 -13.21 -10.63
N SER A 63 -4.50 -12.71 -9.69
CA SER A 63 -5.51 -13.54 -9.02
C SER A 63 -6.49 -14.17 -10.00
N LYS A 64 -6.97 -13.43 -11.01
CA LYS A 64 -7.88 -13.95 -12.05
C LYS A 64 -7.22 -15.02 -12.92
N LEU A 65 -5.94 -14.89 -13.22
CA LEU A 65 -5.19 -15.91 -13.97
C LEU A 65 -5.09 -17.23 -13.20
N ILE A 66 -4.94 -17.17 -11.88
CA ILE A 66 -4.77 -18.38 -11.05
C ILE A 66 -6.13 -18.99 -10.67
N PHE A 67 -7.11 -18.17 -10.30
CA PHE A 67 -8.37 -18.58 -9.67
C PHE A 67 -9.61 -18.41 -10.57
N GLY A 68 -9.44 -17.86 -11.79
CA GLY A 68 -10.54 -17.63 -12.72
C GLY A 68 -11.59 -16.66 -12.19
N THR A 69 -12.85 -17.08 -12.23
CA THR A 69 -14.03 -16.29 -11.80
C THR A 69 -14.37 -16.44 -10.31
N GLN A 70 -13.56 -17.18 -9.53
CA GLN A 70 -13.81 -17.36 -8.11
C GLN A 70 -13.83 -16.02 -7.36
N LYS A 71 -14.60 -15.97 -6.26
CA LYS A 71 -14.59 -14.80 -5.37
C LYS A 71 -13.24 -14.65 -4.70
N LEU A 72 -12.54 -13.60 -5.06
CA LEU A 72 -11.22 -13.30 -4.52
C LEU A 72 -11.32 -12.68 -3.12
N ARG A 73 -10.46 -13.14 -2.22
CA ARG A 73 -10.26 -12.55 -0.90
C ARG A 73 -8.81 -12.15 -0.71
N VAL A 74 -8.59 -10.88 -0.50
CA VAL A 74 -7.25 -10.27 -0.35
C VAL A 74 -7.04 -9.88 1.10
N LEU A 75 -5.85 -10.14 1.63
CA LEU A 75 -5.38 -9.58 2.89
C LEU A 75 -4.45 -8.41 2.60
N LEU A 76 -4.80 -7.23 3.07
CA LEU A 76 -3.93 -6.05 3.03
C LEU A 76 -3.30 -5.86 4.41
N MET A 77 -1.97 -5.96 4.47
CA MET A 77 -1.18 -5.86 5.70
C MET A 77 -0.41 -4.54 5.72
N GLY A 78 -0.70 -3.70 6.73
CA GLY A 78 -0.14 -2.37 6.89
C GLY A 78 -0.92 -1.29 6.12
N LEU A 79 -1.40 -0.28 6.86
CA LEU A 79 -2.20 0.82 6.29
C LEU A 79 -1.62 2.20 6.64
N THR A 80 -0.55 2.27 7.41
CA THR A 80 0.15 3.53 7.70
C THR A 80 0.93 4.02 6.49
N PHE A 81 1.34 5.28 6.50
CA PHE A 81 2.11 5.83 5.38
C PHE A 81 3.59 5.38 5.39
N LYS A 82 4.10 4.90 6.52
CA LYS A 82 5.44 4.32 6.69
C LYS A 82 5.49 3.32 7.82
N GLU A 83 6.53 2.51 7.85
CA GLU A 83 6.74 1.48 8.84
C GLU A 83 6.89 2.03 10.27
N ASN A 84 6.34 1.30 11.23
CA ASN A 84 6.42 1.56 12.68
C ASN A 84 5.90 2.94 13.11
N CYS A 85 5.02 3.55 12.33
CA CYS A 85 4.37 4.82 12.60
C CYS A 85 2.85 4.63 12.71
N LYS A 86 2.20 5.28 13.66
CA LYS A 86 0.74 5.21 13.85
C LYS A 86 -0.05 6.05 12.85
N ASP A 87 0.64 6.92 12.10
CA ASP A 87 0.01 7.88 11.21
C ASP A 87 -0.34 7.24 9.85
N PHE A 88 -1.59 7.40 9.44
CA PHE A 88 -2.12 6.90 8.18
C PHE A 88 -2.62 8.03 7.24
N ARG A 89 -2.28 9.28 7.54
CA ARG A 89 -2.64 10.41 6.68
C ARG A 89 -1.98 10.28 5.32
N ASN A 90 -2.77 10.47 4.25
CA ASN A 90 -2.33 10.33 2.87
C ASN A 90 -1.61 9.00 2.59
N SER A 91 -1.99 7.92 3.29
CA SER A 91 -1.42 6.61 3.06
C SER A 91 -1.86 6.06 1.71
N LYS A 92 -0.89 5.69 0.89
CA LYS A 92 -1.12 5.02 -0.40
C LYS A 92 -1.68 3.61 -0.24
N SER A 93 -1.51 3.00 0.94
CA SER A 93 -2.14 1.71 1.28
C SER A 93 -3.66 1.83 1.42
N ILE A 94 -4.16 2.98 1.88
CA ILE A 94 -5.60 3.25 1.93
C ILE A 94 -6.17 3.43 0.52
N GLU A 95 -5.48 4.17 -0.36
CA GLU A 95 -5.86 4.27 -1.77
C GLU A 95 -5.86 2.89 -2.47
N LEU A 96 -4.88 2.04 -2.14
CA LEU A 96 -4.83 0.66 -2.63
C LEU A 96 -6.06 -0.14 -2.19
N TYR A 97 -6.45 -0.05 -0.91
CA TYR A 97 -7.68 -0.64 -0.40
C TYR A 97 -8.91 -0.16 -1.18
N GLU A 98 -9.04 1.15 -1.38
CA GLU A 98 -10.17 1.74 -2.11
C GLU A 98 -10.26 1.23 -3.56
N HIS A 99 -9.11 1.10 -4.24
CA HIS A 99 -9.06 0.51 -5.60
C HIS A 99 -9.50 -0.95 -5.62
N LEU A 100 -9.10 -1.75 -4.63
CA LEU A 100 -9.53 -3.16 -4.54
C LEU A 100 -11.04 -3.27 -4.30
N ILE A 101 -11.59 -2.50 -3.35
CA ILE A 101 -13.02 -2.49 -3.04
C ILE A 101 -13.85 -2.01 -4.24
N LYS A 102 -13.42 -0.95 -4.93
CA LYS A 102 -14.06 -0.45 -6.16
C LYS A 102 -14.17 -1.54 -7.24
N ASN A 103 -13.22 -2.45 -7.29
CA ASN A 103 -13.24 -3.61 -8.18
C ASN A 103 -13.98 -4.82 -7.59
N LYS A 104 -14.80 -4.63 -6.55
CA LYS A 104 -15.62 -5.66 -5.90
C LYS A 104 -14.81 -6.82 -5.30
N ILE A 105 -13.56 -6.57 -4.94
CA ILE A 105 -12.71 -7.54 -4.24
C ILE A 105 -13.03 -7.51 -2.74
N LYS A 106 -13.17 -8.68 -2.13
CA LYS A 106 -13.28 -8.78 -0.66
C LYS A 106 -11.90 -8.55 -0.06
N VAL A 107 -11.73 -7.48 0.73
CA VAL A 107 -10.48 -7.13 1.36
C VAL A 107 -10.62 -7.16 2.87
N ASP A 108 -9.77 -7.94 3.52
CA ASP A 108 -9.54 -7.85 4.96
C ASP A 108 -8.29 -7.01 5.20
N CYS A 109 -8.35 -6.09 6.14
CA CYS A 109 -7.24 -5.22 6.50
C CYS A 109 -6.70 -5.58 7.89
N TYR A 110 -5.39 -5.73 7.99
CA TYR A 110 -4.71 -5.97 9.26
C TYR A 110 -3.55 -5.00 9.46
N ASP A 111 -3.59 -4.28 10.57
CA ASP A 111 -2.51 -3.39 10.97
C ASP A 111 -2.37 -3.42 12.51
N PRO A 112 -1.20 -3.81 13.05
CA PRO A 112 -1.01 -3.96 14.50
C PRO A 112 -0.75 -2.64 15.22
N ILE A 113 -0.60 -1.51 14.50
CA ILE A 113 -0.14 -0.24 15.05
C ILE A 113 -1.24 0.82 15.06
N ILE A 114 -2.11 0.81 14.05
CA ILE A 114 -3.18 1.81 13.90
C ILE A 114 -4.24 1.63 14.98
N ARG A 115 -4.76 2.75 15.47
CA ARG A 115 -5.96 2.75 16.32
C ARG A 115 -7.20 2.44 15.50
N VAL A 116 -7.86 1.33 15.86
CA VAL A 116 -9.02 0.78 15.14
C VAL A 116 -10.14 1.82 14.99
N ASP A 117 -10.41 2.59 16.04
CA ASP A 117 -11.51 3.56 16.04
C ASP A 117 -11.24 4.75 15.12
N GLU A 118 -9.99 5.21 15.04
CA GLU A 118 -9.60 6.33 14.21
C GLU A 118 -9.74 6.01 12.71
N ILE A 119 -9.22 4.86 12.26
CA ILE A 119 -9.31 4.48 10.85
C ILE A 119 -10.74 4.13 10.44
N LYS A 120 -11.51 3.50 11.34
CA LYS A 120 -12.93 3.21 11.11
C LYS A 120 -13.74 4.50 10.94
N LYS A 121 -13.53 5.50 11.81
CA LYS A 121 -14.22 6.80 11.74
C LYS A 121 -13.88 7.55 10.46
N LYS A 122 -12.60 7.59 10.08
CA LYS A 122 -12.10 8.44 8.98
C LYS A 122 -12.28 7.81 7.60
N HIS A 123 -12.04 6.50 7.47
CA HIS A 123 -12.02 5.80 6.18
C HIS A 123 -13.05 4.68 6.07
N LYS A 124 -13.86 4.44 7.12
CA LYS A 124 -14.82 3.32 7.19
C LYS A 124 -14.18 1.94 7.04
N ILE A 125 -12.87 1.84 7.22
CA ILE A 125 -12.12 0.58 7.17
C ILE A 125 -12.26 -0.15 8.50
N LYS A 126 -12.64 -1.43 8.42
CA LYS A 126 -12.73 -2.31 9.59
C LYS A 126 -11.50 -3.23 9.62
N LEU A 127 -10.64 -3.05 10.62
CA LEU A 127 -9.50 -3.93 10.81
C LEU A 127 -9.94 -5.26 11.41
N ILE A 128 -9.37 -6.36 10.90
CA ILE A 128 -9.51 -7.67 11.53
C ILE A 128 -8.57 -7.77 12.73
N LYS A 129 -9.03 -8.46 13.79
CA LYS A 129 -8.24 -8.67 15.02
C LYS A 129 -7.39 -9.94 14.98
N LYS A 130 -7.78 -10.92 14.15
CA LYS A 130 -7.15 -12.23 14.07
C LYS A 130 -6.89 -12.59 12.61
N LEU A 131 -5.70 -13.09 12.34
CA LEU A 131 -5.32 -13.66 11.05
C LEU A 131 -5.72 -15.13 11.02
N ASN A 132 -6.35 -15.55 9.92
CA ASN A 132 -6.81 -16.92 9.74
C ASN A 132 -5.98 -17.62 8.68
N ASN A 133 -5.52 -18.83 8.97
CA ASN A 133 -4.80 -19.66 8.00
C ASN A 133 -5.71 -20.10 6.85
N ASN A 134 -5.12 -20.41 5.70
CA ASN A 134 -5.80 -20.91 4.50
C ASN A 134 -7.04 -20.10 4.10
N SER A 135 -6.93 -18.76 4.12
CA SER A 135 -8.09 -17.88 3.97
C SER A 135 -8.00 -16.88 2.82
N TYR A 136 -6.81 -16.65 2.26
CA TYR A 136 -6.58 -15.56 1.32
C TYR A 136 -6.01 -16.06 -0.01
N ASN A 137 -6.55 -15.54 -1.12
CA ASN A 137 -6.02 -15.79 -2.46
C ASN A 137 -4.74 -14.97 -2.71
N CYS A 138 -4.69 -13.77 -2.14
CA CYS A 138 -3.57 -12.85 -2.28
C CYS A 138 -3.33 -12.12 -0.97
N ILE A 139 -2.06 -11.93 -0.62
CA ILE A 139 -1.65 -11.06 0.49
C ILE A 139 -0.84 -9.93 -0.11
N ILE A 140 -1.15 -8.70 0.31
CA ILE A 140 -0.37 -7.52 -0.06
C ILE A 140 0.25 -6.96 1.22
N LEU A 141 1.56 -7.13 1.38
CA LEU A 141 2.33 -6.53 2.46
C LEU A 141 2.73 -5.12 2.05
N SER A 142 1.88 -4.15 2.37
CA SER A 142 2.01 -2.77 1.90
C SER A 142 2.97 -1.94 2.74
N VAL A 143 3.07 -2.23 4.05
CA VAL A 143 3.96 -1.54 4.97
C VAL A 143 4.70 -2.56 5.84
N ALA A 144 6.04 -2.50 5.84
CA ALA A 144 6.88 -3.51 6.49
C ALA A 144 7.10 -3.24 8.00
N HIS A 145 6.02 -3.23 8.80
CA HIS A 145 6.15 -3.09 10.25
C HIS A 145 7.02 -4.18 10.86
N ASN A 146 7.74 -3.84 11.95
CA ASN A 146 8.55 -4.80 12.69
C ASN A 146 7.76 -6.02 13.18
N ASN A 147 6.47 -5.85 13.46
CA ASN A 147 5.56 -6.95 13.78
C ASN A 147 5.50 -7.99 12.66
N PHE A 148 5.44 -7.56 11.40
CA PHE A 148 5.41 -8.46 10.24
C PHE A 148 6.78 -9.09 9.98
N LYS A 149 7.87 -8.33 10.15
CA LYS A 149 9.24 -8.87 10.07
C LYS A 149 9.46 -9.97 11.11
N LYS A 150 9.00 -9.77 12.36
CA LYS A 150 9.05 -10.78 13.43
C LYS A 150 8.17 -12.00 13.15
N MET A 151 7.01 -11.80 12.53
CA MET A 151 6.10 -12.89 12.13
C MET A 151 6.79 -13.84 11.14
N GLY A 152 7.59 -13.30 10.24
CA GLY A 152 8.35 -14.03 9.24
C GLY A 152 7.51 -14.55 8.07
N TYR A 153 8.19 -14.80 6.94
CA TYR A 153 7.55 -15.22 5.69
C TYR A 153 6.68 -16.48 5.85
N LYS A 154 7.21 -17.53 6.48
CA LYS A 154 6.50 -18.81 6.67
C LYS A 154 5.15 -18.67 7.40
N SER A 155 5.07 -17.75 8.36
CA SER A 155 3.81 -17.51 9.09
C SER A 155 2.79 -16.74 8.24
N ILE A 156 3.25 -15.81 7.41
CA ILE A 156 2.40 -15.08 6.48
C ILE A 156 1.91 -16.01 5.37
N GLU A 157 2.78 -16.85 4.83
CA GLU A 157 2.45 -17.84 3.80
C GLU A 157 1.34 -18.82 4.23
N LYS A 158 1.30 -19.23 5.50
CA LYS A 158 0.23 -20.09 6.04
C LYS A 158 -1.17 -19.46 5.97
N LEU A 159 -1.27 -18.15 5.81
CA LEU A 159 -2.55 -17.46 5.66
C LEU A 159 -3.15 -17.63 4.25
N LEU A 160 -2.32 -18.01 3.26
CA LEU A 160 -2.73 -18.24 1.88
C LEU A 160 -3.46 -19.58 1.74
N ILE A 161 -4.43 -19.61 0.84
CA ILE A 161 -4.98 -20.85 0.31
C ILE A 161 -3.97 -21.51 -0.66
N ASN A 162 -4.25 -22.75 -1.07
CA ASN A 162 -3.44 -23.40 -2.09
C ASN A 162 -3.35 -22.53 -3.36
N ARG A 163 -2.15 -22.38 -3.93
CA ARG A 163 -1.81 -21.51 -5.06
C ARG A 163 -1.98 -19.99 -4.78
N GLY A 164 -2.24 -19.59 -3.53
CA GLY A 164 -2.22 -18.18 -3.14
C GLY A 164 -0.81 -17.58 -3.26
N PHE A 165 -0.72 -16.24 -3.33
CA PHE A 165 0.55 -15.51 -3.50
C PHE A 165 0.62 -14.24 -2.65
N ILE A 166 1.85 -13.77 -2.44
CA ILE A 166 2.16 -12.52 -1.72
C ILE A 166 2.67 -11.49 -2.74
#